data_730a90b7e5dc0c0747c342ee059f6348
#
_entry.id   730a90b7e5dc0c0747c342ee059f6348
#
_cell.length_a   1.000
_cell.length_b   1.000
_cell.length_c   1.000
_cell.angle_alpha   90.00
_cell.angle_beta   90.00
_cell.angle_gamma   90.00
#
_symmetry.space_group_name_H-M   'P 1'
#
loop_
_entity.id
_entity.type
_entity.pdbx_description
1 polymer ?
#
loop_
_entity_poly.entity_id
_entity_poly.type
_entity_poly.pdbx_seq_one_letter_code
_entity_poly.pdbx_strand_id
1 'polypeptide(L)'
;MARYITANEIINQVCTEVGLVTNTDPVGSTEDTYIQMTGLLTAAGQEFVEMNPWQILRSVYSINTGDGSTAEYDLPDDFAYMIDQTGWNRTSQWPMVGPMSAQQWAYLENTDLVNNTIW
;
A
#
# COMPACT_ATOMS: atom_id res chain seq x y z
N MET A 1 -26.36 10.46 -11.53
CA MET A 1 -25.53 9.27 -11.80
C MET A 1 -24.47 9.17 -10.70
N ALA A 2 -24.44 8.09 -9.96
CA ALA A 2 -23.40 7.91 -8.93
C ALA A 2 -22.01 7.86 -9.60
N ARG A 3 -21.06 8.59 -9.05
CA ARG A 3 -19.69 8.66 -9.58
C ARG A 3 -18.91 7.35 -9.34
N TYR A 4 -19.38 6.56 -8.39
CA TYR A 4 -18.74 5.32 -7.97
C TYR A 4 -19.71 4.17 -8.12
N ILE A 5 -19.23 3.06 -8.63
CA ILE A 5 -19.94 1.80 -8.74
C ILE A 5 -19.70 0.97 -7.47
N THR A 6 -20.71 0.27 -7.00
CA THR A 6 -20.61 -0.60 -5.83
C THR A 6 -20.12 -2.00 -6.20
N ALA A 7 -19.58 -2.75 -5.23
CA ALA A 7 -19.17 -4.15 -5.46
C ALA A 7 -20.36 -5.01 -5.94
N ASN A 8 -21.57 -4.79 -5.39
CA ASN A 8 -22.79 -5.48 -5.83
C ASN A 8 -23.13 -5.22 -7.29
N GLU A 9 -22.97 -3.96 -7.73
CA GLU A 9 -23.22 -3.57 -9.13
C GLU A 9 -22.19 -4.21 -10.08
N ILE A 10 -20.92 -4.25 -9.68
CA ILE A 10 -19.84 -4.90 -10.47
C ILE A 10 -20.15 -6.39 -10.65
N ILE A 11 -20.47 -7.11 -9.56
CA ILE A 11 -20.76 -8.53 -9.61
C ILE A 11 -22.01 -8.79 -10.48
N ASN A 12 -23.06 -7.99 -10.33
CA ASN A 12 -24.28 -8.13 -11.14
C ASN A 12 -24.04 -7.84 -12.63
N GLN A 13 -23.18 -6.88 -12.94
CA GLN A 13 -22.78 -6.63 -14.32
C GLN A 13 -22.05 -7.84 -14.92
N VAL A 14 -21.08 -8.41 -14.19
CA VAL A 14 -20.38 -9.63 -14.61
C VAL A 14 -21.34 -10.78 -14.78
N CYS A 15 -22.26 -11.00 -13.84
CA CYS A 15 -23.30 -12.04 -13.95
C CYS A 15 -24.12 -11.89 -15.22
N THR A 16 -24.51 -10.65 -15.56
CA THR A 16 -25.28 -10.37 -16.78
C THR A 16 -24.48 -10.69 -18.04
N GLU A 17 -23.19 -10.35 -18.06
CA GLU A 17 -22.30 -10.60 -19.21
C GLU A 17 -22.03 -12.12 -19.42
N VAL A 18 -21.93 -12.88 -18.34
CA VAL A 18 -21.67 -14.34 -18.36
C VAL A 18 -22.97 -15.14 -18.48
N GLY A 19 -24.13 -14.51 -18.38
CA GLY A 19 -25.44 -15.15 -18.47
C GLY A 19 -25.87 -15.87 -17.18
N LEU A 20 -25.35 -15.43 -16.03
CA LEU A 20 -25.76 -15.90 -14.72
C LEU A 20 -26.91 -15.07 -14.14
N VAL A 21 -27.62 -15.64 -13.17
CA VAL A 21 -28.71 -14.94 -12.47
C VAL A 21 -28.09 -13.80 -11.64
N THR A 22 -28.74 -12.63 -11.66
CA THR A 22 -28.37 -11.50 -10.80
C THR A 22 -29.04 -11.62 -9.44
N ASN A 23 -28.37 -11.11 -8.40
CA ASN A 23 -28.86 -11.10 -7.02
C ASN A 23 -28.91 -9.65 -6.49
N THR A 24 -29.87 -9.36 -5.63
CA THR A 24 -29.99 -8.02 -5.00
C THR A 24 -28.77 -7.71 -4.12
N ASP A 25 -28.25 -8.71 -3.44
CA ASP A 25 -27.05 -8.59 -2.58
C ASP A 25 -26.10 -9.78 -2.83
N PRO A 26 -25.34 -9.78 -3.93
CA PRO A 26 -24.40 -10.85 -4.24
C PRO A 26 -23.24 -10.96 -3.25
N VAL A 27 -22.78 -9.86 -2.67
CA VAL A 27 -21.67 -9.85 -1.70
C VAL A 27 -22.08 -10.51 -0.37
N GLY A 28 -23.34 -10.34 0.06
CA GLY A 28 -23.91 -10.98 1.25
C GLY A 28 -24.43 -12.39 1.02
N SER A 29 -24.43 -12.90 -0.23
CA SER A 29 -24.98 -14.19 -0.58
C SER A 29 -24.10 -15.34 -0.10
N THR A 30 -24.75 -16.44 0.31
CA THR A 30 -24.08 -17.70 0.70
C THR A 30 -23.97 -18.71 -0.44
N GLU A 31 -24.41 -18.35 -1.65
CA GLU A 31 -24.29 -19.20 -2.83
C GLU A 31 -22.85 -19.24 -3.32
N ASP A 32 -22.35 -20.43 -3.64
CA ASP A 32 -20.96 -20.66 -4.05
C ASP A 32 -20.52 -19.79 -5.22
N THR A 33 -21.41 -19.53 -6.18
CA THR A 33 -21.12 -18.70 -7.36
C THR A 33 -20.77 -17.25 -6.95
N TYR A 34 -21.54 -16.65 -6.05
CA TYR A 34 -21.29 -15.27 -5.61
C TYR A 34 -20.12 -15.19 -4.65
N ILE A 35 -19.88 -16.23 -3.83
CA ILE A 35 -18.68 -16.34 -2.99
C ILE A 35 -17.43 -16.34 -3.87
N GLN A 36 -17.43 -17.14 -4.94
CA GLN A 36 -16.31 -17.17 -5.90
C GLN A 36 -16.11 -15.84 -6.61
N MET A 37 -17.19 -15.18 -7.06
CA MET A 37 -17.09 -13.87 -7.71
C MET A 37 -16.59 -12.79 -6.76
N THR A 38 -17.00 -12.81 -5.50
CA THR A 38 -16.51 -11.89 -4.47
C THR A 38 -15.00 -12.13 -4.22
N GLY A 39 -14.56 -13.37 -4.18
CA GLY A 39 -13.15 -13.74 -4.09
C GLY A 39 -12.33 -13.22 -5.28
N LEU A 40 -12.83 -13.40 -6.50
CA LEU A 40 -12.18 -12.91 -7.71
C LEU A 40 -12.13 -11.37 -7.75
N LEU A 41 -13.21 -10.70 -7.33
CA LEU A 41 -13.25 -9.23 -7.23
C LEU A 41 -12.23 -8.72 -6.22
N THR A 42 -12.10 -9.40 -5.08
CA THR A 42 -11.10 -9.04 -4.05
C THR A 42 -9.68 -9.21 -4.59
N ALA A 43 -9.39 -10.32 -5.24
CA ALA A 43 -8.07 -10.58 -5.84
C ALA A 43 -7.72 -9.54 -6.93
N ALA A 44 -8.66 -9.24 -7.83
CA ALA A 44 -8.50 -8.22 -8.85
C ALA A 44 -8.29 -6.83 -8.24
N GLY A 45 -9.02 -6.52 -7.15
CA GLY A 45 -8.86 -5.27 -6.40
C GLY A 45 -7.48 -5.12 -5.78
N GLN A 46 -6.95 -6.19 -5.19
CA GLN A 46 -5.59 -6.21 -4.64
C GLN A 46 -4.53 -5.97 -5.72
N GLU A 47 -4.63 -6.69 -6.84
CA GLU A 47 -3.73 -6.49 -7.97
C GLU A 47 -3.78 -5.06 -8.50
N PHE A 48 -4.99 -4.49 -8.63
CA PHE A 48 -5.17 -3.11 -9.08
C PHE A 48 -4.57 -2.08 -8.14
N VAL A 49 -4.67 -2.30 -6.82
CA VAL A 49 -4.07 -1.43 -5.79
C VAL A 49 -2.55 -1.46 -5.88
N GLU A 50 -1.95 -2.63 -6.13
CA GLU A 50 -0.50 -2.81 -6.21
C GLU A 50 0.11 -2.26 -7.50
N MET A 51 -0.66 -2.11 -8.57
CA MET A 51 -0.17 -1.63 -9.88
C MET A 51 0.40 -0.21 -9.85
N ASN A 52 -0.15 0.68 -8.99
CA ASN A 52 0.25 2.08 -8.94
C ASN A 52 0.08 2.68 -7.54
N PRO A 53 0.90 3.67 -7.17
CA PRO A 53 0.73 4.43 -5.94
C PRO A 53 -0.46 5.41 -6.05
N TRP A 54 -1.67 4.90 -5.93
CA TRP A 54 -2.90 5.68 -6.03
C TRP A 54 -2.96 6.76 -4.95
N GLN A 55 -3.20 8.00 -5.34
CA GLN A 55 -3.26 9.12 -4.38
C GLN A 55 -4.33 8.95 -3.31
N ILE A 56 -5.46 8.30 -3.64
CA ILE A 56 -6.56 8.06 -2.70
C ILE A 56 -6.20 7.07 -1.58
N LEU A 57 -5.24 6.17 -1.84
CA LEU A 57 -4.76 5.15 -0.89
C LEU A 57 -3.52 5.61 -0.11
N ARG A 58 -2.99 6.78 -0.47
CA ARG A 58 -1.82 7.34 0.18
C ARG A 58 -2.17 7.90 1.55
N SER A 59 -1.44 7.46 2.57
CA SER A 59 -1.49 8.03 3.90
C SER A 59 -0.13 8.58 4.30
N VAL A 60 -0.11 9.54 5.23
CA VAL A 60 1.12 10.11 5.77
C VAL A 60 1.32 9.56 7.16
N TYR A 61 2.40 8.81 7.34
CA TYR A 61 2.82 8.31 8.65
C TYR A 61 3.95 9.17 9.20
N SER A 62 3.86 9.53 10.46
CA SER A 62 4.88 10.35 11.14
C SER A 62 5.52 9.56 12.27
N ILE A 63 6.82 9.39 12.20
CA ILE A 63 7.63 8.76 13.23
C ILE A 63 8.26 9.86 14.08
N ASN A 64 8.07 9.79 15.40
CA ASN A 64 8.77 10.67 16.32
C ASN A 64 10.04 9.96 16.82
N THR A 65 11.19 10.38 16.33
CA THR A 65 12.49 9.79 16.67
C THR A 65 13.02 10.23 18.04
N GLY A 66 12.32 11.13 18.74
CA GLY A 66 12.70 11.60 20.07
C GLY A 66 14.12 12.17 20.12
N ASP A 67 14.93 11.64 21.01
CA ASP A 67 16.34 12.01 21.21
C ASP A 67 17.32 11.24 20.28
N GLY A 68 16.80 10.39 19.40
CA GLY A 68 17.60 9.58 18.49
C GLY A 68 18.22 8.34 19.13
N SER A 69 17.84 8.00 20.36
CA SER A 69 18.36 6.80 21.05
C SER A 69 17.76 5.50 20.50
N THR A 70 16.59 5.56 19.86
CA THR A 70 15.91 4.43 19.26
C THR A 70 16.21 4.37 17.76
N ALA A 71 16.75 3.24 17.32
CA ALA A 71 17.12 3.02 15.91
C ALA A 71 16.01 2.33 15.09
N GLU A 72 15.09 1.63 15.76
CA GLU A 72 14.04 0.85 15.11
C GLU A 72 12.66 1.34 15.53
N TYR A 73 11.77 1.47 14.57
CA TYR A 73 10.40 1.92 14.76
C TYR A 73 9.44 0.99 14.03
N ASP A 74 8.35 0.64 14.69
CA ASP A 74 7.29 -0.14 14.06
C ASP A 74 6.60 0.64 12.96
N LEU A 75 6.29 -0.05 11.86
CA LEU A 75 5.47 0.48 10.80
C LEU A 75 3.98 0.25 11.13
N PRO A 76 3.06 1.05 10.57
CA PRO A 76 1.62 0.82 10.76
C PRO A 76 1.20 -0.53 10.17
N ASP A 77 0.16 -1.15 10.77
CA ASP A 77 -0.32 -2.49 10.39
C ASP A 77 -0.83 -2.57 8.94
N ASP A 78 -1.23 -1.43 8.38
CA ASP A 78 -1.71 -1.29 7.00
C ASP A 78 -0.61 -0.88 6.01
N PHE A 79 0.66 -0.93 6.43
CA PHE A 79 1.80 -0.56 5.57
C PHE A 79 1.97 -1.55 4.43
N ALA A 80 1.83 -1.08 3.19
CA ALA A 80 2.12 -1.86 1.99
C ALA A 80 3.53 -1.58 1.46
N TYR A 81 3.83 -0.34 1.14
CA TYR A 81 5.16 0.10 0.70
C TYR A 81 5.33 1.61 0.84
N MET A 82 6.57 2.07 0.88
CA MET A 82 6.89 3.48 0.90
C MET A 82 6.98 4.01 -0.54
N ILE A 83 6.27 5.11 -0.81
CA ILE A 83 6.39 5.81 -2.09
C ILE A 83 7.76 6.47 -2.13
N ASP A 84 8.50 6.23 -3.20
CA ASP A 84 9.87 6.74 -3.36
C ASP A 84 9.93 8.27 -3.30
N GLN A 85 10.99 8.81 -2.71
CA GLN A 85 11.25 10.24 -2.56
C GLN A 85 10.17 11.03 -1.76
N THR A 86 9.34 10.36 -0.96
CA THR A 86 8.32 11.02 -0.13
C THR A 86 8.70 11.17 1.34
N GLY A 87 9.83 10.64 1.74
CA GLY A 87 10.36 10.79 3.10
C GLY A 87 10.82 12.23 3.37
N TRP A 88 10.42 12.78 4.51
CA TRP A 88 10.77 14.14 4.89
C TRP A 88 11.11 14.25 6.39
N ASN A 89 12.27 14.80 6.70
CA ASN A 89 12.61 15.16 8.07
C ASN A 89 12.01 16.54 8.37
N ARG A 90 10.96 16.60 9.17
CA ARG A 90 10.22 17.83 9.46
C ARG A 90 10.99 18.77 10.38
N THR A 91 11.85 18.24 11.25
CA THR A 91 12.65 19.05 12.19
C THR A 91 13.75 19.82 11.44
N SER A 92 14.48 19.13 10.59
CA SER A 92 15.59 19.72 9.83
C SER A 92 15.15 20.31 8.48
N GLN A 93 13.89 20.08 8.07
CA GLN A 93 13.32 20.50 6.78
C GLN A 93 14.10 19.95 5.57
N TRP A 94 14.61 18.73 5.68
CA TRP A 94 15.39 18.07 4.64
C TRP A 94 14.64 16.84 4.09
N PRO A 95 14.74 16.60 2.77
CA PRO A 95 14.24 15.36 2.20
C PRO A 95 15.09 14.19 2.69
N MET A 96 14.44 13.07 2.98
CA MET A 96 15.12 11.83 3.29
C MET A 96 15.47 11.10 1.99
N VAL A 97 16.68 10.56 1.92
CA VAL A 97 17.10 9.70 0.82
C VAL A 97 16.73 8.27 1.18
N GLY A 98 16.02 7.61 0.33
CA GLY A 98 15.68 6.21 0.55
C GLY A 98 14.32 5.84 -0.02
N PRO A 99 13.87 4.59 0.09
CA PRO A 99 14.47 3.54 0.93
C PRO A 99 15.82 3.03 0.40
N MET A 100 16.72 2.70 1.31
CA MET A 100 18.03 2.13 0.95
C MET A 100 17.89 0.63 0.68
N SER A 101 18.66 0.12 -0.28
CA SER A 101 18.78 -1.32 -0.46
C SER A 101 19.53 -1.97 0.71
N ALA A 102 19.32 -3.28 0.92
CA ALA A 102 20.04 -4.03 1.96
C ALA A 102 21.57 -3.93 1.79
N GLN A 103 22.05 -3.85 0.56
CA GLN A 103 23.47 -3.70 0.27
C GLN A 103 24.00 -2.32 0.68
N GLN A 104 23.24 -1.26 0.42
CA GLN A 104 23.59 0.10 0.83
C GLN A 104 23.61 0.23 2.36
N TRP A 105 22.63 -0.39 3.02
CA TRP A 105 22.58 -0.42 4.48
C TRP A 105 23.79 -1.15 5.07
N ALA A 106 24.10 -2.36 4.59
CA ALA A 106 25.28 -3.11 5.03
C ALA A 106 26.60 -2.35 4.80
N TYR A 107 26.70 -1.60 3.70
CA TYR A 107 27.86 -0.74 3.43
C TYR A 107 27.96 0.37 4.48
N LEU A 108 26.88 1.06 4.82
CA LEU A 108 26.89 2.12 5.84
C LEU A 108 27.23 1.58 7.23
N GLU A 109 26.68 0.43 7.60
CA GLU A 109 26.88 -0.20 8.91
C GLU A 109 28.33 -0.68 9.10
N ASN A 110 28.96 -1.17 8.03
CA ASN A 110 30.32 -1.70 8.07
C ASN A 110 31.40 -0.67 7.69
N THR A 111 31.01 0.54 7.26
CA THR A 111 31.96 1.59 6.91
C THR A 111 32.13 2.54 8.09
N ASP A 112 33.35 2.68 8.56
CA ASP A 112 33.71 3.67 9.57
C ASP A 112 33.68 5.08 8.94
N LEU A 113 32.53 5.77 9.06
CA LEU A 113 32.31 7.11 8.50
C LEU A 113 33.13 8.21 9.17
N VAL A 114 33.78 7.90 10.30
CA VAL A 114 34.57 8.88 11.08
C VAL A 114 35.87 9.29 10.37
N ASN A 115 36.37 8.45 9.49
CA ASN A 115 37.65 8.67 8.79
C ASN A 115 37.56 8.81 7.27
N ASN A 116 36.39 8.73 6.68
CA ASN A 116 36.24 8.84 5.25
C ASN A 116 35.74 10.24 4.87
N THR A 117 36.69 11.10 4.50
CA THR A 117 36.36 12.36 3.83
C THR A 117 35.78 12.01 2.46
N ILE A 118 34.48 12.09 2.33
CA ILE A 118 33.80 11.93 1.03
C ILE A 118 34.10 13.17 0.22
N TRP A 119 34.86 13.00 -0.85
CA TRP A 119 35.13 14.02 -1.86
C TRP A 119 33.96 14.14 -2.84
#